data_79ec127a047cb253208e24c105ad8d9d
#
_entry.id   79ec127a047cb253208e24c105ad8d9d
#
_cell.length_a   1.000
_cell.length_b   1.000
_cell.length_c   1.000
_cell.angle_alpha   90.00
_cell.angle_beta   90.00
_cell.angle_gamma   90.00
#
_symmetry.space_group_name_H-M   'P 1'
#
loop_
_entity.id
_entity.type
_entity.pdbx_description
1 polymer ?
#
loop_
_entity_poly.entity_id
_entity_poly.type
_entity_poly.pdbx_seq_one_letter_code
_entity_poly.pdbx_strand_id
1 'polypeptide(L)'
;MGSDRNKLLMPLINQPILAWTLQAAAAARSIQWIGIICQPIDHPDIEAIIHSLTQQKMLQKPTVLIPGGDTRQASVYNGLQALPAAATHVLIHDGARCLATPALFDRCNEATLTMPGFIAAVPVKDTIKQINAQRIITHTPDRDQLWAAQTPQGFEVALLKKCHDQGQNQGWQVTDDAALLEKCGIPVSIVEGEETNLKVTTPVDLAIAQFILQQRTSEPEG
;
A
#
# COMPACT_ATOMS: atom_id res chain seq x y z
N MET A 1 0.29 -16.33 -11.78
CA MET A 1 -0.57 -15.55 -12.68
C MET A 1 0.33 -15.15 -13.84
N GLY A 2 0.20 -15.84 -14.99
CA GLY A 2 1.09 -15.68 -16.13
C GLY A 2 0.38 -14.98 -17.29
N SER A 3 -0.21 -13.79 -17.05
CA SER A 3 -0.73 -12.97 -18.14
C SER A 3 0.13 -11.71 -18.25
N ASP A 4 0.41 -11.26 -19.48
CA ASP A 4 1.08 -9.98 -19.78
C ASP A 4 0.30 -8.74 -19.28
N ARG A 5 -0.86 -8.95 -18.65
CA ARG A 5 -1.75 -7.89 -18.17
C ARG A 5 -1.53 -7.60 -16.69
N ASN A 6 -1.53 -6.32 -16.32
CA ASN A 6 -1.41 -5.86 -14.94
C ASN A 6 -2.50 -6.50 -14.06
N LYS A 7 -2.10 -7.20 -12.99
CA LYS A 7 -3.03 -7.88 -12.08
C LYS A 7 -4.05 -6.95 -11.42
N LEU A 8 -3.72 -5.66 -11.24
CA LEU A 8 -4.62 -4.68 -10.65
C LEU A 8 -5.86 -4.40 -11.51
N LEU A 9 -5.75 -4.71 -12.82
CA LEU A 9 -6.84 -4.59 -13.79
C LEU A 9 -7.70 -5.86 -13.88
N MET A 10 -7.33 -6.93 -13.17
CA MET A 10 -8.14 -8.16 -13.13
C MET A 10 -9.45 -7.93 -12.38
N PRO A 11 -10.55 -8.53 -12.86
CA PRO A 11 -11.84 -8.40 -12.21
C PRO A 11 -11.84 -9.12 -10.85
N LEU A 12 -12.42 -8.47 -9.86
CA LEU A 12 -12.73 -9.00 -8.55
C LEU A 12 -14.20 -8.67 -8.26
N ILE A 13 -15.06 -9.68 -8.29
CA ILE A 13 -16.54 -9.54 -8.31
C ILE A 13 -16.98 -8.76 -9.56
N ASN A 14 -17.34 -7.50 -9.44
CA ASN A 14 -17.95 -6.68 -10.48
C ASN A 14 -17.05 -5.54 -10.99
N GLN A 15 -15.83 -5.39 -10.48
CA GLN A 15 -14.92 -4.31 -10.85
C GLN A 15 -13.45 -4.72 -10.70
N PRO A 16 -12.49 -3.98 -11.29
CA PRO A 16 -11.06 -4.29 -11.14
C PRO A 16 -10.58 -4.20 -9.70
N ILE A 17 -9.54 -4.98 -9.35
CA ILE A 17 -8.89 -4.96 -8.02
C ILE A 17 -8.57 -3.52 -7.58
N LEU A 18 -7.97 -2.72 -8.48
CA LEU A 18 -7.62 -1.33 -8.19
C LEU A 18 -8.81 -0.46 -7.80
N ALA A 19 -9.98 -0.71 -8.38
CA ALA A 19 -11.18 0.06 -8.09
C ALA A 19 -11.59 -0.04 -6.61
N TRP A 20 -11.50 -1.22 -6.02
CA TRP A 20 -11.75 -1.43 -4.59
C TRP A 20 -10.79 -0.64 -3.72
N THR A 21 -9.50 -0.65 -4.05
CA THR A 21 -8.48 0.12 -3.33
C THR A 21 -8.76 1.62 -3.40
N LEU A 22 -9.11 2.13 -4.59
CA LEU A 22 -9.41 3.54 -4.78
C LEU A 22 -10.67 3.97 -4.04
N GLN A 23 -11.70 3.13 -4.02
CA GLN A 23 -12.92 3.40 -3.25
C GLN A 23 -12.64 3.50 -1.75
N ALA A 24 -11.88 2.56 -1.19
CA ALA A 24 -11.51 2.58 0.22
C ALA A 24 -10.71 3.84 0.59
N ALA A 25 -9.69 4.20 -0.22
CA ALA A 25 -8.91 5.42 -0.01
C ALA A 25 -9.76 6.69 -0.19
N ALA A 26 -10.68 6.71 -1.16
CA ALA A 26 -11.57 7.83 -1.39
C ALA A 26 -12.61 8.03 -0.27
N ALA A 27 -13.08 6.94 0.35
CA ALA A 27 -14.04 6.97 1.45
C ALA A 27 -13.39 7.38 2.79
N ALA A 28 -12.08 7.21 2.97
CA ALA A 28 -11.36 7.65 4.16
C ALA A 28 -11.43 9.18 4.31
N ARG A 29 -11.79 9.68 5.48
CA ARG A 29 -12.03 11.12 5.72
C ARG A 29 -10.74 11.95 5.65
N SER A 30 -9.65 11.37 6.09
CA SER A 30 -8.34 12.02 6.20
C SER A 30 -7.62 12.19 4.85
N ILE A 31 -7.92 11.37 3.85
CA ILE A 31 -7.26 11.44 2.55
C ILE A 31 -7.83 12.61 1.74
N GLN A 32 -6.96 13.50 1.26
CA GLN A 32 -7.36 14.71 0.52
C GLN A 32 -6.98 14.66 -0.96
N TRP A 33 -6.02 13.82 -1.35
CA TRP A 33 -5.52 13.70 -2.70
C TRP A 33 -5.00 12.27 -2.92
N ILE A 34 -5.13 11.75 -4.15
CA ILE A 34 -4.70 10.40 -4.52
C ILE A 34 -3.79 10.48 -5.73
N GLY A 35 -2.55 10.00 -5.60
CA GLY A 35 -1.63 9.76 -6.71
C GLY A 35 -1.60 8.28 -7.05
N ILE A 36 -1.87 7.92 -8.29
CA ILE A 36 -1.80 6.55 -8.78
C ILE A 36 -0.54 6.41 -9.63
N ILE A 37 0.43 5.66 -9.10
CA ILE A 37 1.69 5.42 -9.80
C ILE A 37 1.54 4.15 -10.63
N CYS A 38 1.69 4.25 -11.93
CA CYS A 38 1.50 3.12 -12.85
C CYS A 38 2.38 3.24 -14.09
N GLN A 39 2.56 2.14 -14.80
CA GLN A 39 3.26 2.16 -16.07
C GLN A 39 2.41 2.84 -17.15
N PRO A 40 3.01 3.56 -18.10
CA PRO A 40 2.27 4.28 -19.14
C PRO A 40 1.33 3.39 -19.96
N ILE A 41 1.66 2.12 -20.13
CA ILE A 41 0.81 1.15 -20.84
C ILE A 41 -0.52 0.90 -20.15
N ASP A 42 -0.60 1.06 -18.83
CA ASP A 42 -1.80 0.85 -18.03
C ASP A 42 -2.67 2.12 -17.91
N HIS A 43 -2.17 3.30 -18.33
CA HIS A 43 -2.87 4.58 -18.18
C HIS A 43 -4.30 4.56 -18.72
N PRO A 44 -4.58 4.10 -19.96
CA PRO A 44 -5.93 4.13 -20.49
C PRO A 44 -6.94 3.31 -19.66
N ASP A 45 -6.52 2.12 -19.21
CA ASP A 45 -7.37 1.25 -18.38
C ASP A 45 -7.63 1.88 -17.01
N ILE A 46 -6.61 2.50 -16.39
CA ILE A 46 -6.75 3.15 -15.09
C ILE A 46 -7.58 4.44 -15.19
N GLU A 47 -7.43 5.23 -16.25
CA GLU A 47 -8.30 6.38 -16.52
C GLU A 47 -9.77 5.97 -16.66
N ALA A 48 -10.04 4.85 -17.33
CA ALA A 48 -11.39 4.31 -17.44
C ALA A 48 -11.96 3.92 -16.04
N ILE A 49 -11.15 3.35 -15.17
CA ILE A 49 -11.53 3.04 -13.77
C ILE A 49 -11.86 4.33 -13.02
N ILE A 50 -10.98 5.33 -13.05
CA ILE A 50 -11.17 6.62 -12.39
C ILE A 50 -12.45 7.28 -12.88
N HIS A 51 -12.65 7.33 -14.20
CA HIS A 51 -13.85 7.91 -14.80
C HIS A 51 -15.12 7.22 -14.31
N SER A 52 -15.16 5.88 -14.34
CA SER A 52 -16.29 5.09 -13.86
C SER A 52 -16.60 5.37 -12.39
N LEU A 53 -15.58 5.36 -11.50
CA LEU A 53 -15.77 5.63 -10.08
C LEU A 53 -16.23 7.07 -9.80
N THR A 54 -15.75 8.03 -10.60
CA THR A 54 -16.16 9.44 -10.48
C THR A 54 -17.63 9.61 -10.88
N GLN A 55 -18.08 8.99 -11.99
CA GLN A 55 -19.47 9.00 -12.40
C GLN A 55 -20.40 8.38 -11.35
N GLN A 56 -19.95 7.34 -10.68
CA GLN A 56 -20.67 6.68 -9.58
C GLN A 56 -20.58 7.45 -8.25
N LYS A 57 -19.89 8.57 -8.20
CA LYS A 57 -19.61 9.39 -7.00
C LYS A 57 -18.81 8.65 -5.92
N MET A 58 -18.13 7.56 -6.27
CA MET A 58 -17.30 6.78 -5.36
C MET A 58 -15.86 7.32 -5.25
N LEU A 59 -15.43 8.14 -6.21
CA LEU A 59 -14.13 8.81 -6.21
C LEU A 59 -14.32 10.29 -6.53
N GLN A 60 -14.41 11.12 -5.49
CA GLN A 60 -14.58 12.58 -5.62
C GLN A 60 -13.34 13.38 -5.24
N LYS A 61 -12.28 12.69 -4.79
CA LYS A 61 -11.02 13.32 -4.41
C LYS A 61 -10.19 13.61 -5.65
N PRO A 62 -9.42 14.72 -5.66
CA PRO A 62 -8.45 14.99 -6.71
C PRO A 62 -7.53 13.79 -6.90
N THR A 63 -7.48 13.26 -8.12
CA THR A 63 -6.73 12.04 -8.46
C THR A 63 -5.87 12.30 -9.68
N VAL A 64 -4.60 11.88 -9.61
CA VAL A 64 -3.61 12.10 -10.68
C VAL A 64 -2.91 10.79 -11.00
N LEU A 65 -2.70 10.51 -12.29
CA LEU A 65 -1.82 9.43 -12.76
C LEU A 65 -0.39 9.92 -12.80
N ILE A 66 0.52 9.11 -12.31
CA ILE A 66 1.95 9.41 -12.18
C ILE A 66 2.73 8.29 -12.86
N PRO A 67 3.64 8.59 -13.79
CA PRO A 67 4.47 7.56 -14.40
C PRO A 67 5.33 6.83 -13.37
N GLY A 68 5.29 5.50 -13.39
CA GLY A 68 6.19 4.66 -12.62
C GLY A 68 7.64 4.79 -13.10
N GLY A 69 8.58 4.49 -12.21
CA GLY A 69 10.01 4.36 -12.55
C GLY A 69 10.39 2.89 -12.80
N ASP A 70 11.68 2.67 -13.08
CA ASP A 70 12.23 1.33 -13.35
C ASP A 70 12.23 0.42 -12.12
N THR A 71 12.15 1.00 -10.93
CA THR A 71 12.08 0.29 -9.66
C THR A 71 10.91 0.76 -8.82
N ARG A 72 10.51 -0.02 -7.80
CA ARG A 72 9.53 0.43 -6.81
C ARG A 72 9.97 1.74 -6.14
N GLN A 73 11.25 1.82 -5.75
CA GLN A 73 11.80 3.01 -5.09
C GLN A 73 11.73 4.24 -6.01
N ALA A 74 12.09 4.12 -7.29
CA ALA A 74 11.97 5.20 -8.27
C ALA A 74 10.50 5.60 -8.49
N SER A 75 9.59 4.63 -8.55
CA SER A 75 8.15 4.87 -8.67
C SER A 75 7.62 5.69 -7.49
N VAL A 76 7.96 5.32 -6.26
CA VAL A 76 7.57 6.09 -5.06
C VAL A 76 8.15 7.49 -5.10
N TYR A 77 9.42 7.65 -5.50
CA TYR A 77 10.05 8.97 -5.63
C TYR A 77 9.32 9.86 -6.64
N ASN A 78 8.91 9.31 -7.80
CA ASN A 78 8.08 10.06 -8.75
C ASN A 78 6.75 10.50 -8.12
N GLY A 79 6.12 9.63 -7.32
CA GLY A 79 4.93 9.97 -6.55
C GLY A 79 5.16 11.12 -5.57
N LEU A 80 6.27 11.10 -4.86
CA LEU A 80 6.65 12.17 -3.91
C LEU A 80 6.88 13.52 -4.60
N GLN A 81 7.41 13.52 -5.82
CA GLN A 81 7.61 14.76 -6.60
C GLN A 81 6.29 15.34 -7.13
N ALA A 82 5.28 14.50 -7.35
CA ALA A 82 3.97 14.91 -7.84
C ALA A 82 2.99 15.36 -6.75
N LEU A 83 3.38 15.24 -5.47
CA LEU A 83 2.52 15.66 -4.35
C LEU A 83 2.18 17.14 -4.43
N PRO A 84 0.95 17.55 -4.04
CA PRO A 84 0.61 18.95 -3.85
C PRO A 84 1.61 19.64 -2.90
N ALA A 85 1.96 20.90 -3.19
CA ALA A 85 2.94 21.65 -2.39
C ALA A 85 2.55 21.78 -0.89
N ALA A 86 1.27 21.72 -0.59
CA ALA A 86 0.77 21.77 0.79
C ALA A 86 0.81 20.40 1.52
N ALA A 87 1.17 19.32 0.85
CA ALA A 87 1.22 18.00 1.46
C ALA A 87 2.41 17.90 2.44
N THR A 88 2.11 17.70 3.70
CA THR A 88 3.11 17.52 4.77
C THR A 88 3.35 16.05 5.08
N HIS A 89 2.35 15.20 4.87
CA HIS A 89 2.41 13.76 5.12
C HIS A 89 1.90 12.98 3.91
N VAL A 90 2.37 11.75 3.77
CA VAL A 90 1.98 10.84 2.70
C VAL A 90 1.72 9.45 3.26
N LEU A 91 0.68 8.81 2.76
CA LEU A 91 0.45 7.38 2.93
C LEU A 91 0.77 6.67 1.61
N ILE A 92 1.68 5.70 1.66
CA ILE A 92 2.04 4.86 0.52
C ILE A 92 1.30 3.54 0.67
N HIS A 93 0.52 3.19 -0.36
CA HIS A 93 -0.33 2.00 -0.30
C HIS A 93 -0.21 1.13 -1.55
N ASP A 94 -0.15 -0.18 -1.34
CA ASP A 94 -0.14 -1.17 -2.42
C ASP A 94 -1.53 -1.26 -3.08
N GLY A 95 -1.65 -0.97 -4.36
CA GLY A 95 -2.91 -1.10 -5.10
C GLY A 95 -3.52 -2.51 -5.08
N ALA A 96 -2.73 -3.53 -4.76
CA ALA A 96 -3.18 -4.92 -4.61
C ALA A 96 -3.75 -5.27 -3.22
N ARG A 97 -3.81 -4.31 -2.28
CA ARG A 97 -4.46 -4.48 -0.97
C ARG A 97 -5.86 -3.89 -0.98
N CYS A 98 -6.69 -4.46 -1.82
CA CYS A 98 -8.04 -3.99 -2.12
C CYS A 98 -9.05 -4.19 -0.98
N LEU A 99 -8.65 -4.81 0.11
CA LEU A 99 -9.47 -5.06 1.29
C LEU A 99 -9.20 -4.08 2.44
N ALA A 100 -8.23 -3.16 2.29
CA ALA A 100 -7.99 -2.09 3.24
C ALA A 100 -9.29 -1.29 3.47
N THR A 101 -9.59 -1.00 4.74
CA THR A 101 -10.80 -0.24 5.08
C THR A 101 -10.52 1.27 5.11
N PRO A 102 -11.54 2.14 4.92
CA PRO A 102 -11.39 3.57 5.18
C PRO A 102 -10.88 3.86 6.58
N ALA A 103 -11.32 3.09 7.58
CA ALA A 103 -10.88 3.23 8.97
C ALA A 103 -9.37 2.96 9.15
N LEU A 104 -8.80 2.02 8.38
CA LEU A 104 -7.36 1.79 8.40
C LEU A 104 -6.59 3.01 7.87
N PHE A 105 -7.05 3.63 6.78
CA PHE A 105 -6.42 4.86 6.27
C PHE A 105 -6.52 6.00 7.27
N ASP A 106 -7.68 6.19 7.90
CA ASP A 106 -7.89 7.25 8.90
C ASP A 106 -7.00 7.03 10.13
N ARG A 107 -6.93 5.80 10.67
CA ARG A 107 -6.03 5.43 11.77
C ARG A 107 -4.56 5.65 11.42
N CYS A 108 -4.15 5.30 10.21
CA CYS A 108 -2.80 5.56 9.72
C CYS A 108 -2.52 7.07 9.59
N ASN A 109 -3.50 7.86 9.14
CA ASN A 109 -3.32 9.31 9.09
C ASN A 109 -3.17 9.93 10.48
N GLU A 110 -3.93 9.49 11.46
CA GLU A 110 -3.78 9.97 12.86
C GLU A 110 -2.37 9.72 13.38
N ALA A 111 -1.76 8.59 13.06
CA ALA A 111 -0.39 8.26 13.46
C ALA A 111 0.65 9.23 12.88
N THR A 112 0.40 9.87 11.72
CA THR A 112 1.32 10.87 11.15
C THR A 112 1.52 12.09 12.04
N LEU A 113 0.56 12.37 12.94
CA LEU A 113 0.64 13.52 13.85
C LEU A 113 1.68 13.35 14.96
N THR A 114 2.08 12.13 15.25
CA THR A 114 2.97 11.79 16.38
C THR A 114 4.20 10.98 16.00
N MET A 115 4.21 10.41 14.79
CA MET A 115 5.27 9.51 14.33
C MET A 115 5.87 10.01 13.02
N PRO A 116 7.20 10.16 12.92
CA PRO A 116 7.88 10.62 11.69
C PRO A 116 7.76 9.59 10.55
N GLY A 117 7.59 8.31 10.91
CA GLY A 117 7.37 7.19 9.99
C GLY A 117 6.76 6.00 10.71
N PHE A 118 5.87 5.30 10.03
CA PHE A 118 5.25 4.07 10.53
C PHE A 118 4.79 3.17 9.37
N ILE A 119 4.52 1.92 9.70
CA ILE A 119 3.87 0.96 8.81
C ILE A 119 2.63 0.37 9.47
N ALA A 120 1.59 0.10 8.70
CA ALA A 120 0.56 -0.84 9.15
C ALA A 120 1.17 -2.25 9.19
N ALA A 121 0.91 -3.00 10.24
CA ALA A 121 1.38 -4.38 10.36
C ALA A 121 0.46 -5.20 11.27
N VAL A 122 0.55 -6.51 11.18
CA VAL A 122 -0.17 -7.45 12.05
C VAL A 122 0.81 -8.43 12.71
N PRO A 123 0.55 -8.93 13.93
CA PRO A 123 1.38 -9.96 14.55
C PRO A 123 1.46 -11.21 13.67
N VAL A 124 2.64 -11.81 13.61
CA VAL A 124 2.83 -13.09 12.91
C VAL A 124 2.18 -14.22 13.72
N LYS A 125 1.29 -14.99 13.08
CA LYS A 125 0.58 -16.13 13.71
C LYS A 125 1.35 -17.44 13.62
N ASP A 126 2.06 -17.64 12.51
CA ASP A 126 2.81 -18.86 12.24
C ASP A 126 4.17 -18.88 12.93
N THR A 127 4.70 -20.08 13.19
CA THR A 127 6.08 -20.25 13.64
C THR A 127 7.04 -20.01 12.48
N ILE A 128 7.80 -18.92 12.52
CA ILE A 128 8.79 -18.57 11.49
C ILE A 128 10.08 -19.33 11.71
N LYS A 129 10.65 -19.86 10.62
CA LYS A 129 11.96 -20.52 10.60
C LYS A 129 12.92 -19.74 9.72
N GLN A 130 14.05 -19.35 10.27
CA GLN A 130 15.17 -18.86 9.48
C GLN A 130 15.95 -20.07 8.95
N ILE A 131 16.32 -20.04 7.67
CA ILE A 131 17.02 -21.13 6.99
C ILE A 131 18.31 -20.62 6.34
N ASN A 132 19.28 -21.53 6.12
CA ASN A 132 20.45 -21.27 5.27
C ASN A 132 20.16 -21.56 3.78
N ALA A 133 21.18 -21.38 2.92
CA ALA A 133 21.06 -21.64 1.47
C ALA A 133 20.72 -23.11 1.13
N GLN A 134 21.01 -24.06 2.03
CA GLN A 134 20.70 -25.49 1.89
C GLN A 134 19.30 -25.83 2.42
N ARG A 135 18.48 -24.83 2.81
CA ARG A 135 17.16 -24.97 3.42
C ARG A 135 17.15 -25.71 4.76
N ILE A 136 18.28 -25.68 5.49
CA ILE A 136 18.37 -26.20 6.86
C ILE A 136 17.96 -25.09 7.82
N ILE A 137 17.12 -25.41 8.80
CA ILE A 137 16.69 -24.46 9.83
C ILE A 137 17.91 -24.07 10.67
N THR A 138 18.20 -22.77 10.76
CA THR A 138 19.28 -22.20 11.55
C THR A 138 18.80 -21.55 12.84
N HIS A 139 17.57 -21.02 12.83
CA HIS A 139 17.01 -20.32 13.98
C HIS A 139 15.47 -20.30 13.93
N THR A 140 14.86 -20.20 15.09
CA THR A 140 13.43 -19.94 15.24
C THR A 140 13.29 -18.63 16.02
N PRO A 141 12.98 -17.51 15.34
CA PRO A 141 12.80 -16.23 16.01
C PRO A 141 11.64 -16.27 17.01
N ASP A 142 11.73 -15.44 18.03
CA ASP A 142 10.62 -15.21 18.95
C ASP A 142 9.47 -14.53 18.20
N ARG A 143 8.34 -15.23 18.09
CA ARG A 143 7.18 -14.77 17.34
C ARG A 143 6.57 -13.49 17.90
N ASP A 144 6.67 -13.27 19.20
CA ASP A 144 6.09 -12.09 19.86
C ASP A 144 6.78 -10.78 19.43
N GLN A 145 7.96 -10.89 18.80
CA GLN A 145 8.71 -9.76 18.23
C GLN A 145 8.57 -9.63 16.71
N LEU A 146 7.73 -10.47 16.08
CA LEU A 146 7.57 -10.50 14.62
C LEU A 146 6.21 -9.96 14.21
N TRP A 147 6.27 -8.97 13.30
CA TRP A 147 5.09 -8.39 12.68
C TRP A 147 5.18 -8.51 11.16
N ALA A 148 4.08 -8.88 10.53
CA ALA A 148 3.97 -8.92 9.08
C ALA A 148 3.61 -7.52 8.55
N ALA A 149 4.56 -6.91 7.83
CA ALA A 149 4.40 -5.58 7.26
C ALA A 149 3.27 -5.53 6.23
N GLN A 150 2.45 -4.51 6.37
CA GLN A 150 1.39 -4.17 5.43
C GLN A 150 1.58 -2.74 4.89
N THR A 151 0.62 -2.26 4.14
CA THR A 151 0.42 -0.86 3.83
C THR A 151 -1.03 -0.49 4.19
N PRO A 152 -1.32 0.80 4.55
CA PRO A 152 -0.51 2.00 4.31
C PRO A 152 0.77 2.05 5.14
N GLN A 153 1.82 2.66 4.55
CA GLN A 153 3.00 3.12 5.25
C GLN A 153 2.97 4.65 5.22
N GLY A 154 3.13 5.29 6.36
CA GLY A 154 2.97 6.74 6.48
C GLY A 154 4.25 7.43 6.89
N PHE A 155 4.48 8.63 6.30
CA PHE A 155 5.73 9.38 6.48
C PHE A 155 5.50 10.88 6.38
N GLU A 156 6.33 11.64 7.08
CA GLU A 156 6.53 13.06 6.77
C GLU A 156 7.20 13.20 5.39
N VAL A 157 6.62 14.01 4.50
CA VAL A 157 7.06 14.14 3.10
C VAL A 157 8.51 14.63 2.99
N ALA A 158 8.88 15.65 3.77
CA ALA A 158 10.24 16.22 3.72
C ALA A 158 11.28 15.19 4.17
N LEU A 159 10.96 14.44 5.22
CA LEU A 159 11.81 13.39 5.75
C LEU A 159 12.02 12.24 4.77
N LEU A 160 10.92 11.74 4.19
CA LEU A 160 10.96 10.64 3.24
C LEU A 160 11.73 11.03 1.96
N LYS A 161 11.52 12.26 1.42
CA LYS A 161 12.30 12.77 0.27
C LYS A 161 13.79 12.77 0.58
N LYS A 162 14.20 13.29 1.76
CA LYS A 162 15.60 13.29 2.19
C LYS A 162 16.19 11.87 2.25
N CYS A 163 15.44 10.90 2.75
CA CYS A 163 15.88 9.50 2.79
C CYS A 163 15.99 8.89 1.39
N HIS A 164 15.09 9.22 0.46
CA HIS A 164 15.19 8.82 -0.93
C HIS A 164 16.44 9.40 -1.61
N ASP A 165 16.72 10.70 -1.44
CA ASP A 165 17.92 11.34 -1.99
C ASP A 165 19.20 10.70 -1.44
N GLN A 166 19.25 10.43 -0.15
CA GLN A 166 20.37 9.74 0.48
C GLN A 166 20.53 8.31 -0.04
N GLY A 167 19.42 7.57 -0.14
CA GLY A 167 19.40 6.22 -0.67
C GLY A 167 19.88 6.14 -2.11
N GLN A 168 19.50 7.10 -2.96
CA GLN A 168 19.96 7.21 -4.33
C GLN A 168 21.47 7.48 -4.39
N ASN A 169 21.97 8.43 -3.60
CA ASN A 169 23.39 8.78 -3.54
C ASN A 169 24.27 7.62 -3.05
N GLN A 170 23.72 6.76 -2.16
CA GLN A 170 24.42 5.60 -1.57
C GLN A 170 24.18 4.30 -2.35
N GLY A 171 23.34 4.31 -3.39
CA GLY A 171 22.98 3.11 -4.14
C GLY A 171 22.19 2.07 -3.32
N TRP A 172 21.43 2.51 -2.33
CA TRP A 172 20.64 1.58 -1.50
C TRP A 172 19.48 1.00 -2.28
N GLN A 173 19.35 -0.32 -2.16
CA GLN A 173 18.16 -1.03 -2.60
C GLN A 173 17.38 -1.48 -1.36
N VAL A 174 16.10 -1.15 -1.33
CA VAL A 174 15.20 -1.47 -0.21
C VAL A 174 13.93 -2.13 -0.72
N THR A 175 13.31 -2.91 0.15
CA THR A 175 12.06 -3.63 -0.15
C THR A 175 10.83 -2.73 0.01
N ASP A 176 10.90 -1.76 0.94
CA ASP A 176 9.84 -0.79 1.22
C ASP A 176 10.44 0.54 1.70
N ASP A 177 9.58 1.53 1.95
CA ASP A 177 10.02 2.88 2.34
C ASP A 177 10.39 2.95 3.83
N ALA A 178 9.86 2.06 4.65
CA ALA A 178 10.28 1.90 6.05
C ALA A 178 11.76 1.53 6.15
N ALA A 179 12.21 0.53 5.38
CA ALA A 179 13.61 0.14 5.35
C ALA A 179 14.55 1.28 4.90
N LEU A 180 14.05 2.24 4.13
CA LEU A 180 14.82 3.42 3.75
C LEU A 180 15.04 4.37 4.95
N LEU A 181 13.99 4.61 5.75
CA LEU A 181 14.09 5.38 6.98
C LEU A 181 15.03 4.71 8.00
N GLU A 182 14.92 3.38 8.16
CA GLU A 182 15.79 2.61 9.04
C GLU A 182 17.26 2.77 8.66
N LYS A 183 17.60 2.73 7.35
CA LYS A 183 18.96 3.00 6.87
C LYS A 183 19.43 4.44 7.14
N CYS A 184 18.51 5.39 7.23
CA CYS A 184 18.79 6.76 7.65
C CYS A 184 18.91 6.91 9.19
N GLY A 185 18.76 5.83 9.96
CA GLY A 185 18.79 5.87 11.44
C GLY A 185 17.53 6.47 12.06
N ILE A 186 16.41 6.50 11.33
CA ILE A 186 15.14 7.06 11.79
C ILE A 186 14.25 5.90 12.24
N PRO A 187 13.72 5.95 13.48
CA PRO A 187 12.84 4.90 13.97
C PRO A 187 11.51 4.90 13.19
N VAL A 188 11.05 3.70 12.83
CA VAL A 188 9.75 3.47 12.21
C VAL A 188 8.88 2.69 13.19
N SER A 189 7.69 3.21 13.46
CA SER A 189 6.74 2.62 14.39
C SER A 189 5.75 1.68 13.69
N ILE A 190 5.02 0.88 14.48
CA ILE A 190 3.95 0.03 13.97
C ILE A 190 2.60 0.67 14.35
N VAL A 191 1.72 0.74 13.37
CA VAL A 191 0.28 0.95 13.53
C VAL A 191 -0.41 -0.38 13.31
N GLU A 192 -1.35 -0.74 14.19
CA GLU A 192 -2.07 -2.00 14.04
C GLU A 192 -2.86 -2.04 12.72
N GLY A 193 -2.51 -3.02 11.90
CA GLY A 193 -3.12 -3.29 10.60
C GLY A 193 -4.44 -4.06 10.73
N GLU A 194 -4.83 -4.69 9.63
CA GLU A 194 -6.04 -5.53 9.59
C GLU A 194 -5.68 -6.91 9.00
N GLU A 195 -6.11 -7.99 9.63
CA GLU A 195 -5.86 -9.35 9.14
C GLU A 195 -6.43 -9.55 7.73
N THR A 196 -7.56 -8.91 7.44
CA THR A 196 -8.18 -8.96 6.12
C THR A 196 -7.45 -8.11 5.07
N ASN A 197 -6.54 -7.21 5.45
CA ASN A 197 -5.78 -6.36 4.53
C ASN A 197 -4.65 -7.13 3.82
N LEU A 198 -4.98 -8.29 3.25
CA LEU A 198 -4.05 -9.11 2.49
C LEU A 198 -3.68 -8.46 1.15
N LYS A 199 -2.49 -8.79 0.65
CA LYS A 199 -2.03 -8.38 -0.68
C LYS A 199 -2.40 -9.45 -1.69
N VAL A 200 -3.27 -9.14 -2.64
CA VAL A 200 -3.65 -10.08 -3.71
C VAL A 200 -2.46 -10.29 -4.66
N THR A 201 -1.84 -11.47 -4.56
CA THR A 201 -0.66 -11.86 -5.36
C THR A 201 -0.85 -13.17 -6.08
N THR A 202 -1.68 -14.04 -5.56
CA THR A 202 -1.96 -15.39 -6.08
C THR A 202 -3.45 -15.58 -6.39
N PRO A 203 -3.83 -16.62 -7.16
CA PRO A 203 -5.24 -16.97 -7.34
C PRO A 203 -5.97 -17.29 -6.04
N VAL A 204 -5.28 -17.83 -5.04
CA VAL A 204 -5.85 -18.11 -3.70
C VAL A 204 -6.21 -16.81 -2.99
N ASP A 205 -5.31 -15.80 -3.04
CA ASP A 205 -5.59 -14.48 -2.45
C ASP A 205 -6.83 -13.84 -3.09
N LEU A 206 -6.99 -14.01 -4.42
CA LEU A 206 -8.14 -13.48 -5.14
C LEU A 206 -9.45 -14.12 -4.66
N ALA A 207 -9.47 -15.45 -4.46
CA ALA A 207 -10.63 -16.16 -3.94
C ALA A 207 -10.98 -15.73 -2.51
N ILE A 208 -9.96 -15.55 -1.65
CA ILE A 208 -10.15 -15.04 -0.29
C ILE A 208 -10.69 -13.61 -0.32
N ALA A 209 -10.13 -12.74 -1.17
CA ALA A 209 -10.59 -11.36 -1.32
C ALA A 209 -12.05 -11.29 -1.79
N GLN A 210 -12.42 -12.14 -2.75
CA GLN A 210 -13.80 -12.23 -3.23
C GLN A 210 -14.76 -12.64 -2.11
N PHE A 211 -14.42 -13.65 -1.33
CA PHE A 211 -15.23 -14.10 -0.20
C PHE A 211 -15.43 -12.97 0.82
N ILE A 212 -14.35 -12.29 1.23
CA ILE A 212 -14.42 -11.20 2.23
C ILE A 212 -15.28 -10.04 1.73
N LEU A 213 -15.14 -9.62 0.46
CA LEU A 213 -15.94 -8.54 -0.10
C LEU A 213 -17.43 -8.92 -0.20
N GLN A 214 -17.75 -10.16 -0.54
CA GLN A 214 -19.13 -10.66 -0.55
C GLN A 214 -19.77 -10.61 0.84
N GLN A 215 -19.03 -10.96 1.88
CA GLN A 215 -19.52 -10.85 3.26
C GLN A 215 -19.79 -9.40 3.66
N ARG A 216 -18.85 -8.48 3.34
CA ARG A 216 -19.02 -7.04 3.63
C ARG A 216 -20.23 -6.41 2.94
N THR A 217 -20.61 -6.91 1.75
CA THR A 217 -21.80 -6.42 1.02
C THR A 217 -23.11 -7.08 1.49
N SER A 218 -23.02 -8.19 2.20
CA SER A 218 -24.18 -8.95 2.70
C SER A 218 -24.59 -8.54 4.12
N GLU A 219 -23.73 -7.89 4.87
CA GLU A 219 -24.05 -7.33 6.19
C GLU A 219 -24.75 -5.99 5.97
N PRO A 220 -26.03 -5.81 6.38
CA PRO A 220 -26.67 -4.51 6.36
C PRO A 220 -25.92 -3.60 7.33
N GLU A 221 -25.63 -2.37 6.91
CA GLU A 221 -25.11 -1.32 7.80
C GLU A 221 -26.05 -1.20 9.01
N GLY A 222 -25.56 -1.64 10.17
CA GLY A 222 -26.28 -1.56 11.45
C GLY A 222 -26.22 -0.17 12.06
#